data_2f90c17193eb360e3173e839949de840
#
_entry.id   2f90c17193eb360e3173e839949de840
#
_cell.length_a   1.000
_cell.length_b   1.000
_cell.length_c   1.000
_cell.angle_alpha   90.00
_cell.angle_beta   90.00
_cell.angle_gamma   90.00
#
_symmetry.space_group_name_H-M   'P 1'
#
loop_
_entity.id
_entity.type
_entity.pdbx_description
1 polymer ?
#
loop_
_entity_poly.entity_id
_entity_poly.type
_entity_poly.pdbx_seq_one_letter_code
_entity_poly.pdbx_strand_id
1 'polypeptide(L)'
;MDLGPAIQQSAGPPASAAPPATQVNAGTHTASRTRRTSRLWRPGNWPLLVVLAVQAALSLRLVGADTAFQDEALYLWAGHLEWARLLHGTPIPPFPSYFSGAPVIYPPLAALADSAGGLAAARILSLVFMLGATTLLWATARLLCGRRAAFFAAALFAVLGPTLHLGAFATYDAMSLFLVVLAAWLVVRAGDRPDATGWMVAAGAALALANATSYPSALFDPVVIVLALLTALPRPGGKLAAARALTLLAVLAVLITPALLIGGGRYLHGIDITTLERAPGTDAPVTVLVHFWSWTGVIVVAAVAGAVIAWVSRAGRVQAWRLTLLAAAALLVPAEQASLYTTASLNKHGAMGAWFAAVAAGYAVDRLIAASPEGTTRTVTSVACVVALCFPVTLGAGQSWMFATSWPSSSAFVAILRPLADGSSGRLLVEDPSLAEYYLPSGSQWQRWSSTRNIVLPSGAPTGGPSAKAGVIGDGNAGTYAMYIAQGYFSLVALNFADTKPLDQSIAADLRRNHRYQIIDVVPYGPAPGTYVIWRYEPPS
;
A
#
# COMPACT_ATOMS: atom_id res chain seq x y z
N MET A 1 0.45 74.04 55.40
CA MET A 1 -0.95 74.35 55.62
C MET A 1 -1.68 73.02 55.51
N ASP A 2 -1.85 72.35 56.64
CA ASP A 2 -3.02 72.48 57.51
C ASP A 2 -4.25 71.83 56.85
N LEU A 3 -4.94 70.85 57.31
CA LEU A 3 -5.25 70.24 58.59
C LEU A 3 -5.95 68.88 58.29
N GLY A 4 -5.69 67.88 59.05
CA GLY A 4 -6.63 66.81 59.23
C GLY A 4 -7.76 67.23 60.22
N PRO A 5 -8.42 66.33 60.94
CA PRO A 5 -8.71 64.92 60.91
C PRO A 5 -10.22 64.60 61.10
N ALA A 6 -10.66 63.39 61.22
CA ALA A 6 -11.54 62.92 62.29
C ALA A 6 -11.96 61.42 62.16
N ILE A 7 -11.66 60.76 63.21
CA ILE A 7 -12.09 59.49 63.73
C ILE A 7 -13.60 59.47 63.99
N GLN A 8 -14.28 58.37 63.72
CA GLN A 8 -15.32 57.85 64.62
C GLN A 8 -15.47 56.34 64.55
N GLN A 9 -15.23 55.71 65.66
CA GLN A 9 -15.56 54.31 66.04
C GLN A 9 -17.05 54.14 66.19
N SER A 10 -17.59 52.99 65.91
CA SER A 10 -18.40 52.28 66.92
C SER A 10 -18.90 50.90 66.42
N ALA A 11 -18.67 49.98 67.28
CA ALA A 11 -19.51 48.86 67.72
C ALA A 11 -19.67 47.62 66.83
N GLY A 12 -19.02 46.57 67.31
CA GLY A 12 -19.42 45.15 66.99
C GLY A 12 -20.46 44.64 68.02
N PRO A 13 -20.65 43.36 68.17
CA PRO A 13 -21.40 42.39 67.37
C PRO A 13 -22.66 41.85 68.13
N PRO A 14 -23.33 40.80 67.65
CA PRO A 14 -23.28 39.61 68.47
C PRO A 14 -23.14 38.28 67.65
N ALA A 15 -22.58 37.33 68.34
CA ALA A 15 -22.46 35.92 67.95
C ALA A 15 -23.82 35.22 67.93
N SER A 16 -24.05 34.34 67.00
CA SER A 16 -24.98 33.27 67.21
C SER A 16 -24.83 32.12 66.18
N ALA A 17 -24.80 30.91 66.74
CA ALA A 17 -25.25 29.62 66.26
C ALA A 17 -24.42 28.87 65.21
N ALA A 18 -23.79 27.80 65.66
CA ALA A 18 -23.30 26.69 64.87
C ALA A 18 -24.45 25.87 64.28
N PRO A 19 -24.37 25.38 63.05
CA PRO A 19 -25.27 24.36 62.51
C PRO A 19 -24.84 22.93 62.90
N PRO A 20 -25.74 21.97 62.90
CA PRO A 20 -25.56 20.62 63.47
C PRO A 20 -24.68 19.71 62.55
N ALA A 21 -24.00 18.78 63.21
CA ALA A 21 -23.17 17.74 62.60
C ALA A 21 -24.01 16.86 61.67
N THR A 22 -23.67 16.83 60.38
CA THR A 22 -24.19 15.89 59.41
C THR A 22 -23.39 14.60 59.50
N GLN A 23 -24.10 13.50 59.78
CA GLN A 23 -23.60 12.14 59.83
C GLN A 23 -22.93 11.72 58.52
N VAL A 24 -21.68 11.26 58.60
CA VAL A 24 -20.96 10.58 57.52
C VAL A 24 -21.53 9.19 57.37
N ASN A 25 -22.35 8.99 56.35
CA ASN A 25 -22.71 7.67 55.87
C ASN A 25 -21.53 7.07 55.12
N ALA A 26 -20.92 6.04 55.70
CA ALA A 26 -19.96 5.16 55.05
C ALA A 26 -20.68 4.31 54.02
N GLY A 27 -20.82 4.88 52.83
CA GLY A 27 -21.30 4.15 51.64
C GLY A 27 -20.16 3.32 51.07
N THR A 28 -20.23 2.01 51.21
CA THR A 28 -19.42 1.01 50.54
C THR A 28 -19.48 1.22 49.03
N HIS A 29 -18.43 1.82 48.45
CA HIS A 29 -18.21 1.86 47.00
C HIS A 29 -17.87 0.45 46.50
N THR A 30 -18.86 -0.37 46.19
CA THR A 30 -18.72 -1.50 45.27
C THR A 30 -18.34 -0.92 43.89
N ALA A 31 -17.08 -0.98 43.57
CA ALA A 31 -16.58 -0.68 42.24
C ALA A 31 -17.21 -1.64 41.22
N SER A 32 -18.28 -1.21 40.57
CA SER A 32 -18.83 -1.90 39.43
C SER A 32 -17.77 -1.86 38.32
N ARG A 33 -17.07 -2.97 38.11
CA ARG A 33 -16.28 -3.24 36.90
C ARG A 33 -17.25 -3.22 35.72
N THR A 34 -17.57 -2.04 35.20
CA THR A 34 -18.21 -1.93 33.90
C THR A 34 -17.24 -2.52 32.86
N ARG A 35 -17.62 -3.72 32.36
CA ARG A 35 -17.01 -4.32 31.16
C ARG A 35 -16.87 -3.23 30.11
N ARG A 36 -15.63 -2.91 29.73
CA ARG A 36 -15.30 -2.12 28.53
C ARG A 36 -15.76 -2.97 27.34
N THR A 37 -17.04 -2.88 26.99
CA THR A 37 -17.50 -3.33 25.68
C THR A 37 -16.71 -2.56 24.62
N SER A 38 -16.13 -3.29 23.68
CA SER A 38 -15.30 -2.75 22.61
C SER A 38 -16.00 -1.53 21.98
N ARG A 39 -15.30 -0.43 21.85
CA ARG A 39 -15.82 0.87 21.32
C ARG A 39 -16.41 0.77 19.91
N LEU A 40 -16.19 -0.35 19.21
CA LEU A 40 -16.68 -0.62 17.87
C LEU A 40 -18.22 -0.84 17.81
N TRP A 41 -18.82 -1.38 18.84
CA TRP A 41 -20.27 -1.74 18.88
C TRP A 41 -21.17 -0.63 19.45
N ARG A 42 -20.78 0.63 19.42
CA ARG A 42 -21.70 1.71 19.78
C ARG A 42 -22.79 1.85 18.70
N PRO A 43 -24.09 2.05 19.10
CA PRO A 43 -25.23 2.13 18.16
C PRO A 43 -25.12 3.17 17.04
N GLY A 44 -24.05 3.91 16.95
CA GLY A 44 -23.80 4.95 15.94
C GLY A 44 -22.80 4.58 14.84
N ASN A 45 -22.20 3.39 14.82
CA ASN A 45 -21.16 3.00 13.84
C ASN A 45 -21.66 1.98 12.79
N TRP A 46 -22.94 1.63 12.78
CA TRP A 46 -23.50 0.70 11.80
C TRP A 46 -23.26 1.10 10.33
N PRO A 47 -23.23 2.41 9.93
CA PRO A 47 -22.95 2.74 8.53
C PRO A 47 -21.52 2.35 8.11
N LEU A 48 -20.53 2.43 9.01
CA LEU A 48 -19.18 1.92 8.75
C LEU A 48 -19.20 0.41 8.52
N LEU A 49 -19.94 -0.35 9.34
CA LEU A 49 -20.01 -1.80 9.19
C LEU A 49 -20.62 -2.20 7.83
N VAL A 50 -21.63 -1.47 7.35
CA VAL A 50 -22.18 -1.67 5.99
C VAL A 50 -21.14 -1.41 4.92
N VAL A 51 -20.39 -0.30 5.01
CA VAL A 51 -19.32 0.03 4.05
C VAL A 51 -18.25 -1.07 4.03
N LEU A 52 -17.80 -1.51 5.21
CA LEU A 52 -16.79 -2.57 5.32
C LEU A 52 -17.32 -3.92 4.79
N ALA A 53 -18.58 -4.24 5.03
CA ALA A 53 -19.20 -5.46 4.51
C ALA A 53 -19.28 -5.45 2.98
N VAL A 54 -19.67 -4.30 2.38
CA VAL A 54 -19.69 -4.14 0.92
C VAL A 54 -18.28 -4.26 0.33
N GLN A 55 -17.28 -3.58 0.92
CA GLN A 55 -15.89 -3.71 0.50
C GLN A 55 -15.39 -5.15 0.58
N ALA A 56 -15.62 -5.80 1.72
CA ALA A 56 -15.23 -7.19 1.92
C ALA A 56 -15.90 -8.12 0.91
N ALA A 57 -17.20 -7.99 0.67
CA ALA A 57 -17.92 -8.82 -0.30
C ALA A 57 -17.39 -8.65 -1.72
N LEU A 58 -17.11 -7.40 -2.13
CA LEU A 58 -16.57 -7.09 -3.46
C LEU A 58 -15.12 -7.57 -3.63
N SER A 59 -14.28 -7.47 -2.61
CA SER A 59 -12.89 -7.97 -2.68
C SER A 59 -12.83 -9.50 -2.55
N LEU A 60 -13.62 -10.13 -1.68
CA LEU A 60 -13.61 -11.59 -1.49
C LEU A 60 -13.97 -12.37 -2.76
N ARG A 61 -14.85 -11.83 -3.61
CA ARG A 61 -15.17 -12.44 -4.91
C ARG A 61 -13.96 -12.56 -5.84
N LEU A 62 -12.91 -11.73 -5.61
CA LEU A 62 -11.70 -11.67 -6.43
C LEU A 62 -10.57 -12.55 -5.86
N VAL A 63 -10.63 -12.92 -4.58
CA VAL A 63 -9.56 -13.66 -3.89
C VAL A 63 -9.23 -15.00 -4.58
N GLY A 64 -10.23 -15.66 -5.16
CA GLY A 64 -10.06 -16.92 -5.90
C GLY A 64 -10.16 -16.76 -7.43
N ALA A 65 -10.08 -15.55 -7.97
CA ALA A 65 -10.41 -15.30 -9.38
C ALA A 65 -9.39 -15.90 -10.36
N ASP A 66 -8.12 -16.00 -10.00
CA ASP A 66 -7.05 -16.56 -10.83
C ASP A 66 -5.86 -17.06 -9.99
N THR A 67 -4.88 -17.69 -10.64
CA THR A 67 -3.57 -18.02 -10.07
C THR A 67 -2.82 -16.77 -9.61
N ALA A 68 -1.71 -16.93 -8.91
CA ALA A 68 -0.92 -15.78 -8.47
C ALA A 68 -0.52 -14.88 -9.65
N PHE A 69 -0.65 -13.59 -9.45
CA PHE A 69 0.00 -12.60 -10.28
C PHE A 69 1.52 -12.63 -10.03
N GLN A 70 2.31 -12.17 -11.00
CA GLN A 70 3.77 -12.17 -10.94
C GLN A 70 4.32 -11.59 -9.63
N ASP A 71 3.87 -10.40 -9.23
CA ASP A 71 4.31 -9.76 -7.97
C ASP A 71 3.91 -10.59 -6.74
N GLU A 72 2.71 -11.20 -6.73
CA GLU A 72 2.27 -12.06 -5.62
C GLU A 72 3.18 -13.27 -5.48
N ALA A 73 3.43 -13.96 -6.61
CA ALA A 73 4.32 -15.11 -6.65
C ALA A 73 5.71 -14.78 -6.13
N LEU A 74 6.29 -13.66 -6.62
CA LEU A 74 7.60 -13.18 -6.19
C LEU A 74 7.67 -12.90 -4.68
N TYR A 75 6.66 -12.20 -4.13
CA TYR A 75 6.69 -11.83 -2.70
C TYR A 75 6.45 -13.02 -1.79
N LEU A 76 5.56 -13.94 -2.16
CA LEU A 76 5.29 -15.15 -1.40
C LEU A 76 6.52 -16.07 -1.41
N TRP A 77 7.09 -16.32 -2.59
CA TRP A 77 8.32 -17.09 -2.71
C TRP A 77 9.48 -16.48 -1.92
N ALA A 78 9.72 -15.17 -2.05
CA ALA A 78 10.74 -14.48 -1.28
C ALA A 78 10.50 -14.60 0.23
N GLY A 79 9.25 -14.52 0.68
CA GLY A 79 8.88 -14.67 2.08
C GLY A 79 9.18 -16.06 2.63
N HIS A 80 8.91 -17.13 1.87
CA HIS A 80 9.28 -18.49 2.25
C HIS A 80 10.80 -18.66 2.34
N LEU A 81 11.55 -18.07 1.41
CA LEU A 81 13.01 -18.10 1.46
C LEU A 81 13.58 -17.28 2.62
N GLU A 82 12.98 -16.12 2.95
CA GLU A 82 13.38 -15.34 4.13
C GLU A 82 13.18 -16.13 5.44
N TRP A 83 12.10 -16.89 5.55
CA TRP A 83 11.93 -17.83 6.68
C TRP A 83 12.96 -18.95 6.68
N ALA A 84 13.25 -19.54 5.53
CA ALA A 84 14.30 -20.56 5.42
C ALA A 84 15.68 -20.00 5.82
N ARG A 85 15.98 -18.77 5.43
CA ARG A 85 17.21 -18.07 5.84
C ARG A 85 17.24 -17.84 7.36
N LEU A 86 16.14 -17.35 7.92
CA LEU A 86 16.06 -17.03 9.35
C LEU A 86 16.18 -18.28 10.23
N LEU A 87 15.52 -19.37 9.85
CA LEU A 87 15.43 -20.59 10.66
C LEU A 87 16.59 -21.56 10.41
N HIS A 88 17.13 -21.60 9.20
CA HIS A 88 18.09 -22.63 8.76
C HIS A 88 19.38 -22.05 8.17
N GLY A 89 19.52 -20.72 8.07
CA GLY A 89 20.68 -20.09 7.44
C GLY A 89 20.79 -20.33 5.93
N THR A 90 19.71 -20.73 5.27
CA THR A 90 19.69 -21.05 3.84
C THR A 90 20.08 -19.82 3.01
N PRO A 91 21.03 -19.92 2.05
CA PRO A 91 21.33 -18.83 1.13
C PRO A 91 20.12 -18.46 0.27
N ILE A 92 19.89 -17.17 0.11
CA ILE A 92 18.76 -16.64 -0.67
C ILE A 92 19.24 -15.62 -1.72
N PRO A 93 18.44 -15.31 -2.75
CA PRO A 93 18.72 -14.24 -3.69
C PRO A 93 18.93 -12.89 -3.00
N PRO A 94 19.65 -11.95 -3.63
CA PRO A 94 19.87 -10.62 -3.07
C PRO A 94 18.62 -9.72 -3.24
N PHE A 95 17.46 -10.17 -2.73
CA PHE A 95 16.18 -9.45 -2.85
C PHE A 95 16.26 -7.94 -2.56
N PRO A 96 17.03 -7.46 -1.56
CA PRO A 96 17.13 -6.03 -1.32
C PRO A 96 17.64 -5.21 -2.51
N SER A 97 18.35 -5.83 -3.46
CA SER A 97 18.92 -5.11 -4.59
C SER A 97 17.95 -4.86 -5.75
N TYR A 98 16.75 -5.43 -5.73
CA TYR A 98 15.75 -5.26 -6.80
C TYR A 98 14.29 -5.18 -6.35
N PHE A 99 14.03 -5.31 -5.03
CA PHE A 99 12.70 -5.05 -4.47
C PHE A 99 12.48 -3.56 -4.23
N SER A 100 11.28 -3.07 -4.49
CA SER A 100 10.85 -1.70 -4.16
C SER A 100 10.32 -1.57 -2.72
N GLY A 101 10.83 -2.39 -1.83
CA GLY A 101 10.57 -2.44 -0.39
C GLY A 101 11.53 -3.42 0.29
N ALA A 102 11.63 -3.36 1.62
CA ALA A 102 12.47 -4.28 2.37
C ALA A 102 11.87 -5.70 2.36
N PRO A 103 12.57 -6.71 1.82
CA PRO A 103 12.04 -8.07 1.67
C PRO A 103 11.78 -8.77 2.99
N VAL A 104 12.33 -8.25 4.09
CA VAL A 104 12.19 -8.80 5.46
C VAL A 104 10.90 -8.35 6.17
N ILE A 105 10.06 -7.51 5.57
CA ILE A 105 8.86 -6.96 6.23
C ILE A 105 7.60 -7.66 5.73
N TYR A 106 7.08 -7.29 4.57
CA TYR A 106 5.83 -7.86 4.04
C TYR A 106 5.98 -9.31 3.57
N PRO A 107 7.01 -9.69 2.79
CA PRO A 107 7.13 -11.05 2.26
C PRO A 107 7.04 -12.16 3.32
N PRO A 108 7.79 -12.12 4.46
CA PRO A 108 7.65 -13.13 5.50
C PRO A 108 6.26 -13.18 6.13
N LEU A 109 5.60 -12.04 6.31
CA LEU A 109 4.25 -11.97 6.85
C LEU A 109 3.23 -12.60 5.89
N ALA A 110 3.36 -12.32 4.59
CA ALA A 110 2.51 -12.88 3.56
C ALA A 110 2.74 -14.40 3.41
N ALA A 111 4.00 -14.87 3.50
CA ALA A 111 4.34 -16.29 3.46
C ALA A 111 3.78 -17.07 4.66
N LEU A 112 3.66 -16.47 5.84
CA LEU A 112 2.96 -17.08 6.97
C LEU A 112 1.47 -17.28 6.68
N ALA A 113 0.81 -16.28 6.10
CA ALA A 113 -0.58 -16.41 5.70
C ALA A 113 -0.74 -17.46 4.59
N ASP A 114 0.16 -17.47 3.60
CA ASP A 114 0.21 -18.47 2.53
C ASP A 114 0.39 -19.89 3.08
N SER A 115 1.29 -20.09 4.03
CA SER A 115 1.47 -21.38 4.71
C SER A 115 0.23 -21.86 5.45
N ALA A 116 -0.61 -20.94 5.94
CA ALA A 116 -1.83 -21.27 6.67
C ALA A 116 -3.02 -21.62 5.78
N GLY A 117 -3.11 -21.06 4.58
CA GLY A 117 -4.28 -21.24 3.72
C GLY A 117 -4.03 -20.91 2.23
N GLY A 118 -2.79 -20.99 1.78
CA GLY A 118 -2.40 -20.75 0.39
C GLY A 118 -2.57 -19.28 -0.02
N LEU A 119 -2.48 -19.05 -1.32
CA LEU A 119 -2.64 -17.72 -1.94
C LEU A 119 -3.89 -16.97 -1.45
N ALA A 120 -5.00 -17.68 -1.24
CA ALA A 120 -6.23 -17.07 -0.75
C ALA A 120 -6.07 -16.43 0.64
N ALA A 121 -5.35 -17.07 1.56
CA ALA A 121 -5.10 -16.50 2.88
C ALA A 121 -4.15 -15.30 2.82
N ALA A 122 -3.14 -15.32 1.95
CA ALA A 122 -2.27 -14.17 1.71
C ALA A 122 -3.04 -12.97 1.12
N ARG A 123 -3.99 -13.21 0.21
CA ARG A 123 -4.90 -12.18 -0.32
C ARG A 123 -5.86 -11.65 0.74
N ILE A 124 -6.38 -12.51 1.63
CA ILE A 124 -7.22 -12.08 2.77
C ILE A 124 -6.43 -11.19 3.75
N LEU A 125 -5.13 -11.43 3.94
CA LEU A 125 -4.28 -10.54 4.73
C LEU A 125 -4.27 -9.11 4.16
N SER A 126 -4.16 -8.97 2.84
CA SER A 126 -4.26 -7.66 2.17
C SER A 126 -5.65 -7.03 2.36
N LEU A 127 -6.72 -7.84 2.30
CA LEU A 127 -8.07 -7.36 2.62
C LEU A 127 -8.17 -6.80 4.04
N VAL A 128 -7.56 -7.45 5.03
CA VAL A 128 -7.57 -6.95 6.42
C VAL A 128 -6.90 -5.58 6.52
N PHE A 129 -5.76 -5.37 5.85
CA PHE A 129 -5.12 -4.05 5.78
C PHE A 129 -6.02 -3.01 5.11
N MET A 130 -6.69 -3.36 4.01
CA MET A 130 -7.57 -2.42 3.29
C MET A 130 -8.84 -2.08 4.06
N LEU A 131 -9.45 -3.04 4.78
CA LEU A 131 -10.56 -2.77 5.70
C LEU A 131 -10.11 -1.87 6.87
N GLY A 132 -8.90 -2.09 7.37
CA GLY A 132 -8.25 -1.21 8.34
C GLY A 132 -8.07 0.22 7.80
N ALA A 133 -7.58 0.37 6.56
CA ALA A 133 -7.41 1.67 5.91
C ALA A 133 -8.75 2.41 5.75
N THR A 134 -9.81 1.71 5.34
CA THR A 134 -11.17 2.30 5.25
C THR A 134 -11.72 2.70 6.62
N THR A 135 -11.43 1.92 7.66
CA THR A 135 -11.80 2.25 9.05
C THR A 135 -11.06 3.51 9.52
N LEU A 136 -9.77 3.65 9.20
CA LEU A 136 -8.98 4.84 9.50
C LEU A 136 -9.46 6.06 8.70
N LEU A 137 -9.89 5.87 7.45
CA LEU A 137 -10.52 6.93 6.66
C LEU A 137 -11.80 7.46 7.33
N TRP A 138 -12.69 6.55 7.73
CA TRP A 138 -13.89 6.93 8.49
C TRP A 138 -13.52 7.71 9.75
N ALA A 139 -12.55 7.23 10.53
CA ALA A 139 -12.14 7.87 11.77
C ALA A 139 -11.54 9.27 11.52
N THR A 140 -10.71 9.41 10.49
CA THR A 140 -10.07 10.67 10.08
C THR A 140 -11.09 11.68 9.57
N ALA A 141 -11.94 11.28 8.64
CA ALA A 141 -12.98 12.14 8.07
C ALA A 141 -14.01 12.56 9.15
N ARG A 142 -14.32 11.66 10.09
CA ARG A 142 -15.19 11.98 11.23
C ARG A 142 -14.60 13.06 12.14
N LEU A 143 -13.30 13.00 12.40
CA LEU A 143 -12.62 14.00 13.23
C LEU A 143 -12.53 15.37 12.52
N LEU A 144 -12.30 15.38 11.21
CA LEU A 144 -12.11 16.61 10.43
C LEU A 144 -13.41 17.25 9.95
N CYS A 145 -14.41 16.44 9.57
CA CYS A 145 -15.59 16.89 8.81
C CYS A 145 -16.93 16.39 9.37
N GLY A 146 -16.92 15.50 10.39
CA GLY A 146 -18.14 14.96 10.98
C GLY A 146 -18.60 13.62 10.40
N ARG A 147 -19.69 13.07 10.97
CA ARG A 147 -20.11 11.67 10.72
C ARG A 147 -20.65 11.43 9.31
N ARG A 148 -21.41 12.38 8.75
CA ARG A 148 -22.00 12.24 7.42
C ARG A 148 -20.91 12.30 6.34
N ALA A 149 -19.97 13.25 6.45
CA ALA A 149 -18.80 13.30 5.59
C ALA A 149 -17.96 12.00 5.66
N ALA A 150 -17.80 11.43 6.86
CA ALA A 150 -17.07 10.18 7.05
C ALA A 150 -17.73 8.99 6.35
N PHE A 151 -19.07 8.93 6.34
CA PHE A 151 -19.80 7.91 5.61
C PHE A 151 -19.52 7.97 4.10
N PHE A 152 -19.67 9.14 3.49
CA PHE A 152 -19.46 9.28 2.05
C PHE A 152 -17.98 9.11 1.67
N ALA A 153 -17.04 9.59 2.49
CA ALA A 153 -15.62 9.37 2.28
C ALA A 153 -15.28 7.88 2.25
N ALA A 154 -15.71 7.14 3.29
CA ALA A 154 -15.44 5.71 3.39
C ALA A 154 -16.17 4.91 2.29
N ALA A 155 -17.43 5.26 1.95
CA ALA A 155 -18.21 4.58 0.92
C ALA A 155 -17.59 4.76 -0.48
N LEU A 156 -17.17 5.98 -0.84
CA LEU A 156 -16.52 6.25 -2.12
C LEU A 156 -15.19 5.50 -2.25
N PHE A 157 -14.37 5.52 -1.21
CA PHE A 157 -13.08 4.83 -1.20
C PHE A 157 -13.22 3.31 -1.23
N ALA A 158 -14.13 2.76 -0.43
CA ALA A 158 -14.33 1.31 -0.27
C ALA A 158 -14.69 0.59 -1.56
N VAL A 159 -15.37 1.28 -2.48
CA VAL A 159 -15.85 0.70 -3.74
C VAL A 159 -15.00 1.09 -4.95
N LEU A 160 -13.92 1.84 -4.76
CA LEU A 160 -13.00 2.22 -5.84
C LEU A 160 -12.29 0.98 -6.39
N GLY A 161 -12.18 0.86 -7.72
CA GLY A 161 -11.50 -0.26 -8.35
C GLY A 161 -10.09 -0.54 -7.79
N PRO A 162 -9.19 0.46 -7.70
CA PRO A 162 -7.89 0.32 -7.04
C PRO A 162 -7.96 -0.18 -5.59
N THR A 163 -8.93 0.27 -4.80
CA THR A 163 -9.11 -0.17 -3.40
C THR A 163 -9.50 -1.64 -3.32
N LEU A 164 -10.44 -2.07 -4.18
CA LEU A 164 -10.91 -3.45 -4.25
C LEU A 164 -9.81 -4.39 -4.75
N HIS A 165 -9.02 -3.93 -5.72
CA HIS A 165 -7.86 -4.64 -6.22
C HIS A 165 -6.84 -4.88 -5.11
N LEU A 166 -6.38 -3.84 -4.42
CA LEU A 166 -5.43 -3.98 -3.30
C LEU A 166 -5.96 -4.89 -2.18
N GLY A 167 -7.27 -4.95 -1.97
CA GLY A 167 -7.90 -5.86 -1.01
C GLY A 167 -8.02 -7.32 -1.50
N ALA A 168 -7.54 -7.63 -2.69
CA ALA A 168 -7.64 -8.96 -3.29
C ALA A 168 -6.31 -9.50 -3.82
N PHE A 169 -5.20 -8.78 -3.62
CA PHE A 169 -3.86 -9.14 -4.09
C PHE A 169 -2.86 -9.22 -2.94
N ALA A 170 -2.05 -10.26 -2.93
CA ALA A 170 -1.01 -10.49 -1.94
C ALA A 170 0.25 -9.67 -2.24
N THR A 171 0.13 -8.33 -2.22
CA THR A 171 1.24 -7.40 -2.44
C THR A 171 1.44 -6.48 -1.23
N TYR A 172 2.65 -5.95 -1.07
CA TYR A 172 2.98 -5.05 0.04
C TYR A 172 2.23 -3.71 0.01
N ASP A 173 1.60 -3.36 -1.11
CA ASP A 173 0.92 -2.07 -1.30
C ASP A 173 -0.22 -1.84 -0.30
N ALA A 174 -1.00 -2.90 0.01
CA ALA A 174 -2.09 -2.81 0.99
C ALA A 174 -1.58 -2.50 2.40
N MET A 175 -0.48 -3.15 2.83
CA MET A 175 0.15 -2.89 4.12
C MET A 175 0.78 -1.50 4.17
N SER A 176 1.49 -1.10 3.12
CA SER A 176 2.11 0.22 3.03
C SER A 176 1.06 1.34 3.10
N LEU A 177 -0.03 1.24 2.31
CA LEU A 177 -1.15 2.18 2.38
C LEU A 177 -1.74 2.25 3.79
N PHE A 178 -2.02 1.09 4.42
CA PHE A 178 -2.53 1.06 5.78
C PHE A 178 -1.63 1.81 6.77
N LEU A 179 -0.32 1.66 6.68
CA LEU A 179 0.65 2.31 7.56
C LEU A 179 0.75 3.82 7.33
N VAL A 180 0.77 4.28 6.07
CA VAL A 180 0.72 5.72 5.74
C VAL A 180 -0.53 6.37 6.32
N VAL A 181 -1.69 5.75 6.13
CA VAL A 181 -2.95 6.32 6.60
C VAL A 181 -3.16 6.17 8.11
N LEU A 182 -2.51 5.18 8.73
CA LEU A 182 -2.40 5.09 10.18
C LEU A 182 -1.64 6.30 10.73
N ALA A 183 -0.51 6.64 10.12
CA ALA A 183 0.24 7.84 10.50
C ALA A 183 -0.59 9.12 10.35
N ALA A 184 -1.30 9.28 9.23
CA ALA A 184 -2.20 10.41 9.00
C ALA A 184 -3.31 10.48 10.07
N TRP A 185 -3.93 9.35 10.42
CA TRP A 185 -4.93 9.29 11.47
C TRP A 185 -4.36 9.63 12.85
N LEU A 186 -3.18 9.12 13.21
CA LEU A 186 -2.50 9.44 14.47
C LEU A 186 -2.25 10.95 14.60
N VAL A 187 -1.79 11.59 13.53
CA VAL A 187 -1.58 13.03 13.44
C VAL A 187 -2.89 13.79 13.68
N VAL A 188 -3.97 13.45 12.97
CA VAL A 188 -5.27 14.09 13.10
C VAL A 188 -5.86 13.85 14.50
N ARG A 189 -5.72 12.64 15.03
CA ARG A 189 -6.20 12.28 16.37
C ARG A 189 -5.50 13.03 17.50
N ALA A 190 -4.24 13.40 17.26
CA ALA A 190 -3.44 14.21 18.17
C ALA A 190 -3.75 15.71 18.07
N GLY A 191 -4.48 16.13 17.03
CA GLY A 191 -4.77 17.54 16.73
C GLY A 191 -5.19 18.35 17.94
N ASP A 192 -6.13 17.85 18.74
CA ASP A 192 -6.70 18.57 19.90
C ASP A 192 -5.97 18.30 21.23
N ARG A 193 -4.85 17.61 21.24
CA ARG A 193 -4.14 17.23 22.45
C ARG A 193 -2.97 18.19 22.71
N PRO A 194 -2.80 18.69 23.96
CA PRO A 194 -1.62 19.49 24.31
C PRO A 194 -0.34 18.63 24.27
N ASP A 195 -0.38 17.44 24.85
CA ASP A 195 0.69 16.45 24.77
C ASP A 195 0.42 15.48 23.62
N ALA A 196 1.10 15.74 22.50
CA ALA A 196 0.96 14.95 21.28
C ALA A 196 2.25 14.19 20.90
N THR A 197 3.33 14.31 21.70
CA THR A 197 4.65 13.78 21.35
C THR A 197 4.60 12.27 21.09
N GLY A 198 3.99 11.49 21.98
CA GLY A 198 3.85 10.05 21.78
C GLY A 198 3.06 9.69 20.51
N TRP A 199 2.06 10.50 20.14
CA TRP A 199 1.31 10.32 18.89
C TRP A 199 2.15 10.63 17.65
N MET A 200 2.99 11.67 17.72
CA MET A 200 3.92 12.01 16.63
C MET A 200 5.01 10.95 16.47
N VAL A 201 5.54 10.43 17.58
CA VAL A 201 6.50 9.32 17.54
C VAL A 201 5.86 8.08 16.89
N ALA A 202 4.66 7.70 17.29
CA ALA A 202 3.93 6.57 16.69
C ALA A 202 3.61 6.82 15.20
N ALA A 203 3.26 8.05 14.81
CA ALA A 203 3.03 8.42 13.42
C ALA A 203 4.33 8.34 12.59
N GLY A 204 5.44 8.86 13.12
CA GLY A 204 6.75 8.74 12.46
C GLY A 204 7.22 7.30 12.29
N ALA A 205 7.00 6.46 13.32
CA ALA A 205 7.30 5.02 13.24
C ALA A 205 6.42 4.30 12.20
N ALA A 206 5.14 4.65 12.11
CA ALA A 206 4.25 4.10 11.08
C ALA A 206 4.69 4.51 9.67
N LEU A 207 5.11 5.78 9.45
CA LEU A 207 5.68 6.21 8.17
C LEU A 207 6.99 5.49 7.85
N ALA A 208 7.90 5.37 8.80
CA ALA A 208 9.16 4.66 8.60
C ALA A 208 8.92 3.19 8.19
N LEU A 209 7.96 2.53 8.85
CA LEU A 209 7.58 1.16 8.50
C LEU A 209 6.87 1.09 7.14
N ALA A 210 6.04 2.08 6.78
CA ALA A 210 5.41 2.19 5.47
C ALA A 210 6.48 2.30 4.37
N ASN A 211 7.45 3.21 4.54
CA ASN A 211 8.54 3.45 3.59
C ASN A 211 9.45 2.21 3.47
N ALA A 212 9.70 1.51 4.55
CA ALA A 212 10.43 0.24 4.51
C ALA A 212 9.60 -0.88 3.86
N THR A 213 8.26 -0.88 3.99
CA THR A 213 7.38 -1.84 3.34
C THR A 213 7.33 -1.61 1.82
N SER A 214 7.26 -0.35 1.38
CA SER A 214 7.24 0.06 -0.04
C SER A 214 7.87 1.45 -0.17
N TYR A 215 9.04 1.54 -0.79
CA TYR A 215 9.80 2.81 -0.91
C TYR A 215 8.98 3.96 -1.55
N PRO A 216 8.16 3.72 -2.59
CA PRO A 216 7.32 4.76 -3.18
C PRO A 216 6.32 5.40 -2.20
N SER A 217 6.02 4.78 -1.05
CA SER A 217 5.13 5.39 -0.07
C SER A 217 5.67 6.69 0.53
N ALA A 218 7.00 6.90 0.50
CA ALA A 218 7.65 8.13 0.94
C ALA A 218 7.15 9.39 0.18
N LEU A 219 6.55 9.20 -1.00
CA LEU A 219 5.86 10.26 -1.75
C LEU A 219 4.76 10.95 -0.91
N PHE A 220 4.20 10.25 0.07
CA PHE A 220 3.13 10.75 0.94
C PHE A 220 3.62 11.31 2.27
N ASP A 221 4.91 11.17 2.63
CA ASP A 221 5.47 11.74 3.85
C ASP A 221 5.24 13.25 3.98
N PRO A 222 5.47 14.08 2.93
CA PRO A 222 5.20 15.49 2.97
C PRO A 222 3.73 15.81 3.28
N VAL A 223 2.78 15.00 2.79
CA VAL A 223 1.35 15.18 3.06
C VAL A 223 1.06 15.01 4.54
N VAL A 224 1.60 13.96 5.17
CA VAL A 224 1.39 13.68 6.60
C VAL A 224 2.10 14.73 7.47
N ILE A 225 3.29 15.18 7.09
CA ILE A 225 4.05 16.21 7.79
C ILE A 225 3.31 17.56 7.73
N VAL A 226 2.83 17.98 6.55
CA VAL A 226 2.04 19.20 6.40
C VAL A 226 0.70 19.09 7.12
N LEU A 227 0.08 17.90 7.14
CA LEU A 227 -1.13 17.65 7.91
C LEU A 227 -0.87 17.81 9.41
N ALA A 228 0.29 17.39 9.92
CA ALA A 228 0.70 17.62 11.32
C ALA A 228 0.82 19.11 11.65
N LEU A 229 1.41 19.90 10.75
CA LEU A 229 1.43 21.37 10.88
C LEU A 229 0.02 21.95 10.93
N LEU A 230 -0.81 21.63 9.94
CA LEU A 230 -2.15 22.18 9.80
C LEU A 230 -3.09 21.78 10.95
N THR A 231 -2.91 20.63 11.57
CA THR A 231 -3.71 20.21 12.73
C THR A 231 -3.33 20.90 14.02
N ALA A 232 -2.12 21.46 14.11
CA ALA A 232 -1.63 22.21 15.26
C ALA A 232 -1.87 23.73 15.18
N LEU A 233 -2.04 24.30 13.97
CA LEU A 233 -2.18 25.75 13.74
C LEU A 233 -3.34 26.44 14.47
N PRO A 234 -4.50 25.82 14.79
CA PRO A 234 -5.57 26.47 15.51
C PRO A 234 -5.18 26.89 16.94
N ARG A 235 -4.03 26.42 17.43
CA ARG A 235 -3.53 26.79 18.78
C ARG A 235 -2.57 27.96 18.73
N PRO A 236 -2.56 28.84 19.78
CA PRO A 236 -1.61 29.92 19.83
C PRO A 236 -0.18 29.38 19.87
N GLY A 237 0.61 29.77 18.87
CA GLY A 237 2.03 29.55 18.78
C GLY A 237 2.44 28.51 17.70
N GLY A 238 2.94 29.01 16.56
CA GLY A 238 3.50 28.19 15.49
C GLY A 238 4.64 27.23 15.93
N LYS A 239 5.22 27.46 17.12
CA LYS A 239 6.23 26.60 17.75
C LYS A 239 5.73 25.16 17.97
N LEU A 240 4.46 24.98 18.37
CA LEU A 240 3.88 23.63 18.55
C LEU A 240 3.72 22.89 17.22
N ALA A 241 3.30 23.59 16.17
CA ALA A 241 3.18 23.02 14.84
C ALA A 241 4.55 22.59 14.31
N ALA A 242 5.55 23.45 14.41
CA ALA A 242 6.92 23.13 14.03
C ALA A 242 7.49 21.96 14.85
N ALA A 243 7.28 21.92 16.17
CA ALA A 243 7.73 20.83 17.03
C ALA A 243 7.14 19.46 16.59
N ARG A 244 5.86 19.41 16.21
CA ARG A 244 5.21 18.18 15.71
C ARG A 244 5.83 17.69 14.40
N ALA A 245 6.02 18.58 13.44
CA ALA A 245 6.66 18.25 12.17
C ALA A 245 8.11 17.77 12.37
N LEU A 246 8.87 18.48 13.22
CA LEU A 246 10.25 18.10 13.56
C LEU A 246 10.32 16.74 14.27
N THR A 247 9.36 16.45 15.16
CA THR A 247 9.29 15.12 15.80
C THR A 247 9.08 14.01 14.77
N LEU A 248 8.16 14.19 13.81
CA LEU A 248 7.95 13.23 12.72
C LEU A 248 9.23 13.02 11.90
N LEU A 249 9.85 14.12 11.45
CA LEU A 249 11.10 14.07 10.68
C LEU A 249 12.24 13.42 11.45
N ALA A 250 12.38 13.75 12.74
CA ALA A 250 13.41 13.14 13.60
C ALA A 250 13.21 11.63 13.75
N VAL A 251 11.97 11.18 13.97
CA VAL A 251 11.66 9.74 14.08
C VAL A 251 11.94 9.02 12.76
N LEU A 252 11.52 9.61 11.62
CA LEU A 252 11.85 9.07 10.30
C LEU A 252 13.37 8.93 10.13
N ALA A 253 14.13 9.99 10.39
CA ALA A 253 15.59 9.98 10.26
C ALA A 253 16.24 8.94 11.18
N VAL A 254 15.82 8.87 12.46
CA VAL A 254 16.36 7.93 13.46
C VAL A 254 16.07 6.47 13.11
N LEU A 255 14.95 6.17 12.45
CA LEU A 255 14.61 4.79 12.10
C LEU A 255 15.15 4.38 10.73
N ILE A 256 15.06 5.27 9.73
CA ILE A 256 15.47 4.94 8.35
C ILE A 256 16.99 4.97 8.20
N THR A 257 17.69 5.96 8.76
CA THR A 257 19.15 6.08 8.56
C THR A 257 19.92 4.86 9.07
N PRO A 258 19.73 4.37 10.31
CA PRO A 258 20.39 3.14 10.75
C PRO A 258 19.99 1.92 9.93
N ALA A 259 18.73 1.80 9.52
CA ALA A 259 18.27 0.69 8.70
C ALA A 259 19.00 0.65 7.34
N LEU A 260 19.20 1.80 6.69
CA LEU A 260 19.98 1.91 5.45
C LEU A 260 21.46 1.64 5.65
N LEU A 261 22.06 2.14 6.75
CA LEU A 261 23.46 1.88 7.07
C LEU A 261 23.73 0.40 7.33
N ILE A 262 22.84 -0.28 8.06
CA ILE A 262 22.94 -1.73 8.35
C ILE A 262 22.65 -2.53 7.07
N GLY A 263 21.64 -2.15 6.29
CA GLY A 263 21.26 -2.81 5.05
C GLY A 263 22.31 -2.70 3.95
N GLY A 264 23.10 -1.63 3.96
CA GLY A 264 24.25 -1.42 3.09
C GLY A 264 23.89 -1.17 1.63
N GLY A 265 24.88 -1.30 0.75
CA GLY A 265 24.76 -0.94 -0.65
C GLY A 265 23.68 -1.67 -1.44
N ARG A 266 23.25 -2.88 -1.02
CA ARG A 266 22.18 -3.62 -1.72
C ARG A 266 20.82 -2.94 -1.57
N TYR A 267 20.50 -2.44 -0.38
CA TYR A 267 19.26 -1.68 -0.16
C TYR A 267 19.27 -0.34 -0.89
N LEU A 268 20.42 0.38 -0.84
CA LEU A 268 20.57 1.64 -1.59
C LEU A 268 20.39 1.40 -3.09
N HIS A 269 21.03 0.37 -3.64
CA HIS A 269 20.86 0.02 -5.05
C HIS A 269 19.40 -0.32 -5.40
N GLY A 270 18.70 -1.08 -4.55
CA GLY A 270 17.28 -1.37 -4.73
C GLY A 270 16.41 -0.11 -4.73
N ILE A 271 16.67 0.84 -3.84
CA ILE A 271 15.98 2.14 -3.81
C ILE A 271 16.25 2.92 -5.10
N ASP A 272 17.51 2.97 -5.54
CA ASP A 272 17.90 3.70 -6.74
C ASP A 272 17.16 3.17 -7.98
N ILE A 273 17.28 1.88 -8.28
CA ILE A 273 16.72 1.32 -9.52
C ILE A 273 15.19 1.18 -9.53
N THR A 274 14.55 1.10 -8.36
CA THR A 274 13.09 0.91 -8.29
C THR A 274 12.32 2.20 -8.02
N THR A 275 13.00 3.25 -7.53
CA THR A 275 12.33 4.46 -7.06
C THR A 275 12.99 5.75 -7.57
N LEU A 276 14.29 5.96 -7.29
CA LEU A 276 14.96 7.23 -7.62
C LEU A 276 15.39 7.31 -9.09
N GLU A 277 15.98 6.24 -9.62
CA GLU A 277 16.50 6.13 -10.99
C GLU A 277 15.70 5.09 -11.79
N ARG A 278 14.42 4.93 -11.48
CA ARG A 278 13.57 4.00 -12.20
C ARG A 278 13.57 4.33 -13.68
N ALA A 279 13.88 3.34 -14.51
CA ALA A 279 13.89 3.50 -15.96
C ALA A 279 12.53 4.01 -16.47
N PRO A 280 12.52 5.08 -17.27
CA PRO A 280 11.27 5.60 -17.83
C PRO A 280 10.63 4.57 -18.78
N GLY A 281 9.31 4.56 -18.77
CA GLY A 281 8.53 3.81 -19.76
C GLY A 281 8.41 4.56 -21.09
N THR A 282 7.44 4.15 -21.89
CA THR A 282 7.18 4.73 -23.23
C THR A 282 5.79 5.35 -23.36
N ASP A 283 5.00 5.37 -22.28
CA ASP A 283 3.64 5.89 -22.30
C ASP A 283 3.65 7.43 -22.35
N ALA A 284 2.85 8.02 -23.23
CA ALA A 284 2.69 9.47 -23.22
C ALA A 284 2.08 9.95 -21.88
N PRO A 285 2.53 11.07 -21.30
CA PRO A 285 1.97 11.59 -20.05
C PRO A 285 0.47 11.76 -20.06
N VAL A 286 -0.12 12.15 -21.21
CA VAL A 286 -1.58 12.27 -21.36
C VAL A 286 -2.26 10.90 -21.21
N THR A 287 -1.67 9.82 -21.70
CA THR A 287 -2.18 8.45 -21.53
C THR A 287 -2.21 8.06 -20.05
N VAL A 288 -1.15 8.37 -19.31
CA VAL A 288 -1.07 8.14 -17.85
C VAL A 288 -2.20 8.89 -17.14
N LEU A 289 -2.40 10.17 -17.47
CA LEU A 289 -3.43 11.01 -16.84
C LEU A 289 -4.85 10.51 -17.18
N VAL A 290 -5.11 10.10 -18.43
CA VAL A 290 -6.41 9.54 -18.85
C VAL A 290 -6.69 8.22 -18.11
N HIS A 291 -5.70 7.33 -18.00
CA HIS A 291 -5.86 6.09 -17.26
C HIS A 291 -6.11 6.37 -15.77
N PHE A 292 -5.33 7.24 -15.14
CA PHE A 292 -5.57 7.61 -13.74
C PHE A 292 -6.98 8.18 -13.53
N TRP A 293 -7.43 9.04 -14.45
CA TRP A 293 -8.78 9.61 -14.42
C TRP A 293 -9.86 8.54 -14.50
N SER A 294 -9.70 7.54 -15.35
CA SER A 294 -10.64 6.43 -15.46
C SER A 294 -10.78 5.63 -14.17
N TRP A 295 -9.73 5.56 -13.34
CA TRP A 295 -9.74 4.84 -12.08
C TRP A 295 -10.23 5.66 -10.88
N THR A 296 -9.89 6.95 -10.81
CA THR A 296 -10.05 7.78 -9.61
C THR A 296 -10.82 9.07 -9.83
N GLY A 297 -11.18 9.41 -11.06
CA GLY A 297 -11.75 10.70 -11.44
C GLY A 297 -12.97 11.12 -10.62
N VAL A 298 -13.85 10.17 -10.26
CA VAL A 298 -15.03 10.45 -9.43
C VAL A 298 -14.63 11.05 -8.08
N ILE A 299 -13.63 10.45 -7.41
CA ILE A 299 -13.12 10.94 -6.10
C ILE A 299 -12.40 12.27 -6.29
N VAL A 300 -11.59 12.42 -7.34
CA VAL A 300 -10.84 13.65 -7.60
C VAL A 300 -11.79 14.83 -7.82
N VAL A 301 -12.82 14.68 -8.66
CA VAL A 301 -13.82 15.74 -8.88
C VAL A 301 -14.51 16.13 -7.58
N ALA A 302 -14.99 15.14 -6.84
CA ALA A 302 -15.67 15.40 -5.57
C ALA A 302 -14.72 16.04 -4.54
N ALA A 303 -13.43 15.66 -4.52
CA ALA A 303 -12.44 16.24 -3.62
C ALA A 303 -12.12 17.70 -3.97
N VAL A 304 -11.97 18.01 -5.26
CA VAL A 304 -11.78 19.39 -5.74
C VAL A 304 -12.99 20.24 -5.37
N ALA A 305 -14.21 19.73 -5.60
CA ALA A 305 -15.43 20.41 -5.17
C ALA A 305 -15.44 20.67 -3.64
N GLY A 306 -15.02 19.68 -2.85
CA GLY A 306 -14.93 19.82 -1.39
C GLY A 306 -13.92 20.88 -0.95
N ALA A 307 -12.76 20.94 -1.58
CA ALA A 307 -11.76 21.98 -1.33
C ALA A 307 -12.30 23.38 -1.70
N VAL A 308 -12.90 23.54 -2.87
CA VAL A 308 -13.52 24.80 -3.32
C VAL A 308 -14.63 25.24 -2.37
N ILE A 309 -15.54 24.33 -2.01
CA ILE A 309 -16.62 24.62 -1.05
C ILE A 309 -16.04 25.08 0.29
N ALA A 310 -14.95 24.49 0.77
CA ALA A 310 -14.33 24.91 2.03
C ALA A 310 -13.79 26.35 1.99
N TRP A 311 -13.26 26.78 0.86
CA TRP A 311 -12.83 28.16 0.64
C TRP A 311 -13.99 29.16 0.59
N VAL A 312 -15.07 28.79 -0.09
CA VAL A 312 -16.24 29.68 -0.32
C VAL A 312 -17.14 29.72 0.90
N SER A 313 -17.33 28.62 1.63
CA SER A 313 -18.31 28.46 2.71
C SER A 313 -17.90 29.00 4.08
N ARG A 314 -16.82 29.78 4.19
CA ARG A 314 -16.30 30.33 5.46
C ARG A 314 -15.99 29.21 6.51
N ALA A 315 -15.62 28.02 6.08
CA ALA A 315 -15.24 26.92 6.97
C ALA A 315 -13.99 27.22 7.84
N GLY A 316 -13.36 28.34 7.63
CA GLY A 316 -12.12 28.77 8.25
C GLY A 316 -10.90 28.37 7.38
N ARG A 317 -9.91 29.30 7.34
CA ARG A 317 -8.72 29.11 6.45
C ARG A 317 -7.97 27.81 6.71
N VAL A 318 -7.83 27.40 7.96
CA VAL A 318 -7.10 26.16 8.31
C VAL A 318 -7.84 24.91 7.76
N GLN A 319 -9.16 24.87 7.87
CA GLN A 319 -9.95 23.76 7.33
C GLN A 319 -9.88 23.73 5.80
N ALA A 320 -9.94 24.88 5.13
CA ALA A 320 -9.80 24.98 3.70
C ALA A 320 -8.41 24.44 3.24
N TRP A 321 -7.33 24.85 3.91
CA TRP A 321 -5.99 24.32 3.62
C TRP A 321 -5.87 22.83 3.86
N ARG A 322 -6.47 22.28 4.94
CA ARG A 322 -6.48 20.82 5.17
C ARG A 322 -7.14 20.08 4.02
N LEU A 323 -8.33 20.52 3.59
CA LEU A 323 -9.06 19.86 2.52
C LEU A 323 -8.37 20.04 1.15
N THR A 324 -7.73 21.18 0.91
CA THR A 324 -6.91 21.39 -0.30
C THR A 324 -5.70 20.45 -0.32
N LEU A 325 -4.97 20.33 0.79
CA LEU A 325 -3.84 19.40 0.91
C LEU A 325 -4.28 17.96 0.62
N LEU A 326 -5.39 17.53 1.25
CA LEU A 326 -5.90 16.17 1.11
C LEU A 326 -6.42 15.90 -0.32
N ALA A 327 -7.05 16.88 -0.97
CA ALA A 327 -7.45 16.76 -2.37
C ALA A 327 -6.22 16.72 -3.31
N ALA A 328 -5.22 17.57 -3.07
CA ALA A 328 -4.00 17.62 -3.86
C ALA A 328 -3.15 16.34 -3.77
N ALA A 329 -3.22 15.63 -2.65
CA ALA A 329 -2.53 14.35 -2.48
C ALA A 329 -2.92 13.29 -3.53
N ALA A 330 -4.13 13.39 -4.12
CA ALA A 330 -4.53 12.52 -5.23
C ALA A 330 -3.67 12.69 -6.48
N LEU A 331 -3.02 13.84 -6.65
CA LEU A 331 -2.25 14.17 -7.85
C LEU A 331 -0.79 13.67 -7.77
N LEU A 332 -0.31 13.24 -6.61
CA LEU A 332 1.08 12.83 -6.41
C LEU A 332 1.44 11.62 -7.30
N VAL A 333 0.63 10.56 -7.25
CA VAL A 333 0.88 9.35 -8.05
C VAL A 333 0.80 9.62 -9.56
N PRO A 334 -0.26 10.24 -10.11
CA PRO A 334 -0.31 10.48 -11.55
C PRO A 334 0.78 11.47 -12.02
N ALA A 335 1.22 12.42 -11.19
CA ALA A 335 2.32 13.32 -11.53
C ALA A 335 3.65 12.55 -11.60
N GLU A 336 3.94 11.70 -10.61
CA GLU A 336 5.14 10.85 -10.58
C GLU A 336 5.13 9.88 -11.77
N GLN A 337 4.04 9.14 -12.00
CA GLN A 337 3.95 8.17 -13.10
C GLN A 337 4.00 8.83 -14.49
N ALA A 338 3.43 10.02 -14.64
CA ALA A 338 3.52 10.80 -15.88
C ALA A 338 4.97 11.27 -16.14
N SER A 339 5.72 11.62 -15.10
CA SER A 339 7.14 11.98 -15.23
C SER A 339 8.02 10.78 -15.59
N LEU A 340 7.58 9.57 -15.23
CA LEU A 340 8.23 8.30 -15.55
C LEU A 340 7.71 7.68 -16.85
N TYR A 341 6.81 8.33 -17.58
CA TYR A 341 6.25 7.82 -18.84
C TYR A 341 5.69 6.39 -18.72
N THR A 342 5.01 6.06 -17.61
CA THR A 342 4.55 4.69 -17.37
C THR A 342 3.16 4.64 -16.74
N THR A 343 2.33 3.72 -17.22
CA THR A 343 1.05 3.34 -16.61
C THR A 343 1.19 2.14 -15.67
N ALA A 344 2.38 1.55 -15.58
CA ALA A 344 2.64 0.38 -14.75
C ALA A 344 2.31 0.65 -13.28
N SER A 345 1.50 -0.19 -12.68
CA SER A 345 1.05 -0.09 -11.27
C SER A 345 0.18 1.13 -10.94
N LEU A 346 -0.19 1.98 -11.90
CA LEU A 346 -1.06 3.14 -11.69
C LEU A 346 -2.41 2.73 -11.09
N ASN A 347 -2.92 1.58 -11.52
CA ASN A 347 -4.17 0.97 -11.07
C ASN A 347 -4.18 0.59 -9.58
N LYS A 348 -3.04 0.35 -8.95
CA LYS A 348 -2.93 0.05 -7.52
C LYS A 348 -2.47 1.26 -6.71
N HIS A 349 -1.46 2.00 -7.18
CA HIS A 349 -0.93 3.15 -6.46
C HIS A 349 -1.92 4.32 -6.36
N GLY A 350 -2.87 4.44 -7.29
CA GLY A 350 -3.94 5.44 -7.25
C GLY A 350 -4.79 5.40 -5.98
N ALA A 351 -4.88 4.25 -5.30
CA ALA A 351 -5.61 4.10 -4.05
C ALA A 351 -5.00 4.94 -2.90
N MET A 352 -3.67 5.13 -2.86
CA MET A 352 -3.02 5.93 -1.81
C MET A 352 -3.50 7.38 -1.84
N GLY A 353 -3.40 8.05 -2.98
CA GLY A 353 -3.86 9.42 -3.14
C GLY A 353 -5.38 9.56 -2.97
N ALA A 354 -6.14 8.58 -3.47
CA ALA A 354 -7.58 8.55 -3.36
C ALA A 354 -8.07 8.47 -1.91
N TRP A 355 -7.34 7.82 -1.01
CA TRP A 355 -7.68 7.80 0.41
C TRP A 355 -7.70 9.20 1.02
N PHE A 356 -6.69 10.01 0.74
CA PHE A 356 -6.62 11.39 1.22
C PHE A 356 -7.72 12.24 0.59
N ALA A 357 -7.89 12.16 -0.72
CA ALA A 357 -8.89 12.89 -1.47
C ALA A 357 -10.32 12.55 -1.03
N ALA A 358 -10.59 11.32 -0.64
CA ALA A 358 -11.90 10.88 -0.20
C ALA A 358 -12.42 11.66 1.03
N VAL A 359 -11.54 12.18 1.90
CA VAL A 359 -11.94 13.06 3.02
C VAL A 359 -12.60 14.34 2.50
N ALA A 360 -11.98 14.99 1.50
CA ALA A 360 -12.51 16.20 0.89
C ALA A 360 -13.76 15.91 0.04
N ALA A 361 -13.80 14.75 -0.65
CA ALA A 361 -14.97 14.29 -1.39
C ALA A 361 -16.18 14.06 -0.46
N GLY A 362 -15.99 13.39 0.66
CA GLY A 362 -17.03 13.20 1.66
C GLY A 362 -17.52 14.53 2.26
N TYR A 363 -16.63 15.50 2.46
CA TYR A 363 -17.01 16.85 2.87
C TYR A 363 -17.87 17.55 1.80
N ALA A 364 -17.56 17.42 0.51
CA ALA A 364 -18.38 17.99 -0.56
C ALA A 364 -19.83 17.50 -0.48
N VAL A 365 -20.01 16.17 -0.38
CA VAL A 365 -21.35 15.57 -0.29
C VAL A 365 -22.08 16.02 0.98
N ASP A 366 -21.36 16.08 2.12
CA ASP A 366 -21.95 16.60 3.36
C ASP A 366 -22.44 18.04 3.21
N ARG A 367 -21.67 18.90 2.54
CA ARG A 367 -22.06 20.29 2.31
C ARG A 367 -23.22 20.44 1.32
N LEU A 368 -23.25 19.61 0.28
CA LEU A 368 -24.39 19.57 -0.67
C LEU A 368 -25.68 19.25 0.07
N ILE A 369 -25.68 18.22 0.92
CA ILE A 369 -26.85 17.85 1.73
C ILE A 369 -27.20 18.97 2.74
N ALA A 370 -26.21 19.58 3.38
CA ALA A 370 -26.42 20.64 4.35
C ALA A 370 -26.98 21.93 3.72
N ALA A 371 -26.67 22.21 2.46
CA ALA A 371 -27.20 23.34 1.71
C ALA A 371 -28.68 23.19 1.34
N SER A 372 -29.21 21.97 1.34
CA SER A 372 -30.63 21.72 1.06
C SER A 372 -31.51 22.20 2.22
N PRO A 373 -32.69 22.80 1.89
CA PRO A 373 -33.68 23.21 2.92
C PRO A 373 -34.04 22.05 3.86
N GLU A 374 -34.31 22.40 5.11
CA GLU A 374 -34.71 21.40 6.11
C GLU A 374 -36.04 20.73 5.78
N GLY A 375 -36.24 19.51 6.29
CA GLY A 375 -37.44 18.72 6.04
C GLY A 375 -37.29 17.75 4.87
N THR A 376 -38.34 17.57 4.08
CA THR A 376 -38.43 16.58 2.99
C THR A 376 -37.32 16.75 1.95
N THR A 377 -36.99 17.99 1.56
CA THR A 377 -35.95 18.28 0.56
C THR A 377 -34.60 17.75 0.98
N ARG A 378 -34.18 17.97 2.24
CA ARG A 378 -32.90 17.47 2.76
C ARG A 378 -32.88 15.93 2.83
N THR A 379 -34.01 15.32 3.17
CA THR A 379 -34.16 13.86 3.17
C THR A 379 -34.02 13.32 1.76
N VAL A 380 -34.71 13.90 0.77
CA VAL A 380 -34.63 13.51 -0.64
C VAL A 380 -33.20 13.67 -1.16
N THR A 381 -32.54 14.80 -0.90
CA THR A 381 -31.13 15.00 -1.28
C THR A 381 -30.21 13.96 -0.65
N SER A 382 -30.43 13.63 0.62
CA SER A 382 -29.63 12.60 1.32
C SER A 382 -29.80 11.24 0.66
N VAL A 383 -31.03 10.83 0.37
CA VAL A 383 -31.35 9.57 -0.32
C VAL A 383 -30.74 9.57 -1.72
N ALA A 384 -30.88 10.67 -2.48
CA ALA A 384 -30.30 10.80 -3.81
C ALA A 384 -28.77 10.63 -3.78
N CYS A 385 -28.08 11.23 -2.81
CA CYS A 385 -26.63 11.07 -2.64
C CYS A 385 -26.24 9.62 -2.30
N VAL A 386 -27.06 8.91 -1.53
CA VAL A 386 -26.82 7.48 -1.23
C VAL A 386 -27.07 6.62 -2.47
N VAL A 387 -28.14 6.88 -3.21
CA VAL A 387 -28.44 6.18 -4.47
C VAL A 387 -27.33 6.45 -5.51
N ALA A 388 -26.80 7.66 -5.55
CA ALA A 388 -25.70 8.01 -6.46
C ALA A 388 -24.43 7.17 -6.20
N LEU A 389 -24.26 6.58 -5.01
CA LEU A 389 -23.16 5.64 -4.74
C LEU A 389 -23.26 4.36 -5.58
N CYS A 390 -24.43 4.02 -6.13
CA CYS A 390 -24.55 2.86 -7.03
C CYS A 390 -23.63 2.99 -8.24
N PHE A 391 -23.40 4.22 -8.74
CA PHE A 391 -22.50 4.46 -9.88
C PHE A 391 -21.04 4.09 -9.55
N PRO A 392 -20.38 4.64 -8.52
CA PRO A 392 -19.02 4.22 -8.18
C PRO A 392 -18.93 2.75 -7.74
N VAL A 393 -19.99 2.16 -7.17
CA VAL A 393 -20.03 0.71 -6.85
C VAL A 393 -19.95 -0.13 -8.13
N THR A 394 -20.78 0.15 -9.11
CA THR A 394 -20.79 -0.62 -10.37
C THR A 394 -19.51 -0.40 -11.17
N LEU A 395 -19.02 0.83 -11.22
CA LEU A 395 -17.76 1.18 -11.88
C LEU A 395 -16.58 0.43 -11.23
N GLY A 396 -16.42 0.55 -9.92
CA GLY A 396 -15.33 -0.09 -9.19
C GLY A 396 -15.41 -1.62 -9.22
N ALA A 397 -16.62 -2.18 -9.16
CA ALA A 397 -16.83 -3.62 -9.31
C ALA A 397 -16.41 -4.12 -10.70
N GLY A 398 -16.72 -3.39 -11.75
CA GLY A 398 -16.28 -3.70 -13.12
C GLY A 398 -14.77 -3.56 -13.28
N GLN A 399 -14.19 -2.47 -12.79
CA GLN A 399 -12.75 -2.23 -12.82
C GLN A 399 -11.97 -3.31 -12.08
N SER A 400 -12.38 -3.66 -10.87
CA SER A 400 -11.70 -4.68 -10.06
C SER A 400 -11.79 -6.07 -10.70
N TRP A 401 -12.91 -6.39 -11.35
CA TRP A 401 -13.03 -7.63 -12.12
C TRP A 401 -12.08 -7.63 -13.32
N MET A 402 -12.01 -6.53 -14.06
CA MET A 402 -11.08 -6.39 -15.19
C MET A 402 -9.63 -6.59 -14.74
N PHE A 403 -9.23 -6.05 -13.58
CA PHE A 403 -7.90 -6.28 -13.03
C PHE A 403 -7.67 -7.76 -12.69
N ALA A 404 -8.61 -8.40 -12.01
CA ALA A 404 -8.48 -9.78 -11.58
C ALA A 404 -8.44 -10.78 -12.75
N THR A 405 -8.75 -10.35 -13.96
CA THR A 405 -8.72 -11.17 -15.18
C THR A 405 -7.71 -10.64 -16.21
N SER A 406 -6.86 -9.69 -15.84
CA SER A 406 -5.92 -9.04 -16.77
C SER A 406 -4.62 -9.82 -16.99
N TRP A 407 -4.34 -10.80 -16.13
CA TRP A 407 -3.20 -11.72 -16.33
C TRP A 407 -3.70 -13.14 -16.60
N PRO A 408 -2.89 -13.94 -17.30
CA PRO A 408 -3.28 -15.30 -17.64
C PRO A 408 -3.13 -16.26 -16.46
N SER A 409 -3.96 -17.29 -16.43
CA SER A 409 -3.77 -18.42 -15.52
C SER A 409 -2.46 -19.15 -15.81
N SER A 410 -1.63 -19.32 -14.81
CA SER A 410 -0.38 -20.08 -14.90
C SER A 410 -0.55 -21.59 -14.74
N SER A 411 -1.78 -22.08 -14.51
CA SER A 411 -2.04 -23.50 -14.18
C SER A 411 -1.52 -24.47 -15.23
N ALA A 412 -1.77 -24.20 -16.52
CA ALA A 412 -1.31 -25.08 -17.61
C ALA A 412 0.22 -25.07 -17.71
N PHE A 413 0.84 -23.89 -17.64
CA PHE A 413 2.29 -23.75 -17.66
C PHE A 413 2.96 -24.49 -16.50
N VAL A 414 2.47 -24.30 -15.28
CA VAL A 414 2.99 -24.95 -14.07
C VAL A 414 2.81 -26.48 -14.15
N ALA A 415 1.68 -26.97 -14.67
CA ALA A 415 1.43 -28.39 -14.80
C ALA A 415 2.43 -29.09 -15.74
N ILE A 416 2.76 -28.44 -16.86
CA ILE A 416 3.75 -28.98 -17.83
C ILE A 416 5.17 -28.83 -17.29
N LEU A 417 5.49 -27.69 -16.67
CA LEU A 417 6.84 -27.42 -16.19
C LEU A 417 7.23 -28.29 -14.99
N ARG A 418 6.28 -28.68 -14.14
CA ARG A 418 6.51 -29.45 -12.91
C ARG A 418 7.32 -30.73 -13.13
N PRO A 419 6.89 -31.70 -13.95
CA PRO A 419 7.65 -32.93 -14.15
C PRO A 419 9.02 -32.68 -14.80
N LEU A 420 9.17 -31.64 -15.60
CA LEU A 420 10.41 -31.28 -16.28
C LEU A 420 11.43 -30.63 -15.34
N ALA A 421 10.98 -29.74 -14.46
CA ALA A 421 11.84 -29.01 -13.54
C ALA A 421 12.20 -29.86 -12.30
N ASP A 422 11.23 -30.58 -11.72
CA ASP A 422 11.42 -31.36 -10.50
C ASP A 422 12.14 -32.69 -10.80
N GLY A 423 11.96 -33.26 -12.02
CA GLY A 423 12.66 -34.45 -12.49
C GLY A 423 14.09 -34.24 -13.02
N SER A 424 14.58 -33.01 -13.03
CA SER A 424 15.91 -32.63 -13.55
C SER A 424 16.72 -31.92 -12.47
N SER A 425 18.04 -32.15 -12.46
CA SER A 425 19.00 -31.35 -11.66
C SER A 425 19.63 -30.20 -12.48
N GLY A 426 19.28 -30.08 -13.74
CA GLY A 426 19.82 -29.07 -14.66
C GLY A 426 19.38 -27.65 -14.33
N ARG A 427 19.98 -26.67 -15.01
CA ARG A 427 19.63 -25.25 -14.90
C ARG A 427 18.49 -24.91 -15.82
N LEU A 428 17.69 -23.96 -15.40
CA LEU A 428 16.45 -23.57 -16.03
C LEU A 428 16.52 -22.08 -16.40
N LEU A 429 16.09 -21.74 -17.60
CA LEU A 429 15.89 -20.36 -18.05
C LEU A 429 14.40 -20.17 -18.30
N VAL A 430 13.78 -19.28 -17.55
CA VAL A 430 12.38 -18.88 -17.75
C VAL A 430 12.33 -17.37 -17.90
N GLU A 431 11.56 -16.85 -18.84
CA GLU A 431 11.48 -15.38 -19.05
C GLU A 431 11.17 -14.65 -17.75
N ASP A 432 10.14 -15.12 -17.01
CA ASP A 432 9.87 -14.75 -15.64
C ASP A 432 9.71 -16.01 -14.77
N PRO A 433 10.69 -16.32 -13.93
CA PRO A 433 10.65 -17.53 -13.12
C PRO A 433 9.74 -17.42 -11.89
N SER A 434 9.26 -16.23 -11.50
CA SER A 434 8.57 -16.00 -10.21
C SER A 434 7.37 -16.93 -10.00
N LEU A 435 6.57 -17.18 -11.06
CA LEU A 435 5.45 -18.12 -11.01
C LEU A 435 5.92 -19.55 -10.78
N ALA A 436 6.96 -19.98 -11.51
CA ALA A 436 7.50 -21.33 -11.39
C ALA A 436 8.17 -21.53 -10.01
N GLU A 437 8.93 -20.56 -9.55
CA GLU A 437 9.60 -20.57 -8.24
C GLU A 437 8.60 -20.65 -7.08
N TYR A 438 7.44 -20.02 -7.22
CA TYR A 438 6.39 -20.09 -6.20
C TYR A 438 5.63 -21.41 -6.20
N TYR A 439 5.25 -21.92 -7.39
CA TYR A 439 4.37 -23.08 -7.49
C TYR A 439 5.10 -24.43 -7.51
N LEU A 440 6.42 -24.47 -7.77
CA LEU A 440 7.18 -25.70 -7.88
C LEU A 440 8.07 -25.96 -6.65
N PRO A 441 8.17 -27.21 -6.18
CA PRO A 441 9.10 -27.58 -5.11
C PRO A 441 10.57 -27.22 -5.41
N SER A 442 10.98 -27.30 -6.69
CA SER A 442 12.30 -26.88 -7.16
C SER A 442 12.58 -25.39 -7.06
N GLY A 443 11.56 -24.57 -6.83
CA GLY A 443 11.70 -23.10 -6.65
C GLY A 443 12.56 -22.73 -5.43
N SER A 444 12.64 -23.57 -4.40
CA SER A 444 13.55 -23.37 -3.27
C SER A 444 15.04 -23.47 -3.66
N GLN A 445 15.36 -24.11 -4.78
CA GLN A 445 16.70 -24.22 -5.37
C GLN A 445 16.95 -23.06 -6.35
N TRP A 446 16.82 -21.83 -5.88
CA TRP A 446 16.87 -20.61 -6.70
C TRP A 446 18.12 -20.52 -7.59
N GLN A 447 19.23 -21.14 -7.20
CA GLN A 447 20.48 -21.16 -8.00
C GLN A 447 20.33 -21.89 -9.34
N ARG A 448 19.26 -22.64 -9.53
CA ARG A 448 18.97 -23.31 -10.80
C ARG A 448 18.19 -22.44 -11.77
N TRP A 449 17.51 -21.40 -11.27
CA TRP A 449 16.59 -20.58 -12.04
C TRP A 449 17.28 -19.31 -12.54
N SER A 450 17.19 -19.07 -13.83
CA SER A 450 17.61 -17.83 -14.48
C SER A 450 16.40 -17.20 -15.16
N SER A 451 16.38 -15.87 -15.23
CA SER A 451 15.41 -15.12 -16.04
C SER A 451 16.09 -14.53 -17.27
N THR A 452 15.32 -13.94 -18.17
CA THR A 452 15.87 -13.16 -19.29
C THR A 452 16.40 -11.80 -18.86
N ARG A 453 16.12 -11.38 -17.62
CA ARG A 453 16.70 -10.18 -17.01
C ARG A 453 17.98 -10.46 -16.23
N ASN A 454 18.05 -11.64 -15.61
CA ASN A 454 19.12 -12.01 -14.69
C ASN A 454 19.52 -13.48 -14.89
N ILE A 455 20.78 -13.70 -15.20
CA ILE A 455 21.34 -15.05 -15.32
C ILE A 455 22.05 -15.46 -14.03
N VAL A 456 21.76 -16.63 -13.51
CA VAL A 456 22.47 -17.21 -12.37
C VAL A 456 23.69 -17.95 -12.89
N LEU A 457 24.89 -17.46 -12.60
CA LEU A 457 26.14 -17.99 -13.07
C LEU A 457 26.68 -19.10 -12.16
N PRO A 458 27.45 -20.06 -12.71
CA PRO A 458 28.15 -21.05 -11.90
C PRO A 458 29.19 -20.37 -11.00
N SER A 459 29.47 -20.96 -9.84
CA SER A 459 30.54 -20.52 -8.96
C SER A 459 31.87 -20.56 -9.73
N GLY A 460 32.55 -19.42 -9.86
CA GLY A 460 33.83 -19.29 -10.58
C GLY A 460 33.73 -18.92 -12.07
N ALA A 461 32.51 -18.63 -12.60
CA ALA A 461 32.41 -18.10 -13.95
C ALA A 461 33.09 -16.73 -14.05
N PRO A 462 33.82 -16.44 -15.15
CA PRO A 462 34.38 -15.12 -15.40
C PRO A 462 33.23 -14.15 -15.60
N THR A 463 33.14 -13.18 -14.71
CA THR A 463 32.11 -12.16 -14.72
C THR A 463 32.68 -10.90 -15.32
N GLY A 464 32.06 -10.42 -16.39
CA GLY A 464 32.49 -9.20 -17.06
C GLY A 464 32.17 -7.90 -16.33
N GLY A 465 31.84 -7.92 -15.05
CA GLY A 465 31.47 -6.75 -14.27
C GLY A 465 31.90 -6.81 -12.79
N PRO A 466 31.98 -5.67 -12.09
CA PRO A 466 32.53 -5.56 -10.75
C PRO A 466 31.71 -6.22 -9.62
N SER A 467 30.58 -6.87 -9.91
CA SER A 467 29.64 -7.38 -8.90
C SER A 467 29.62 -8.89 -8.71
N ALA A 468 30.52 -9.64 -9.33
CA ALA A 468 30.39 -11.09 -9.39
C ALA A 468 31.12 -11.83 -8.29
N LYS A 469 30.46 -12.03 -7.17
CA LYS A 469 30.80 -13.04 -6.17
C LYS A 469 29.86 -14.24 -6.31
N ALA A 470 30.36 -15.44 -6.01
CA ALA A 470 29.68 -16.72 -6.18
C ALA A 470 28.16 -16.69 -5.95
N GLY A 471 27.39 -17.14 -6.92
CA GLY A 471 25.91 -17.11 -6.91
C GLY A 471 25.29 -15.81 -7.43
N VAL A 472 26.05 -14.93 -8.05
CA VAL A 472 25.60 -13.61 -8.47
C VAL A 472 24.85 -13.68 -9.79
N ILE A 473 23.73 -12.99 -9.79
CA ILE A 473 22.92 -12.60 -10.93
C ILE A 473 23.76 -11.67 -11.81
N GLY A 474 24.20 -12.14 -12.97
CA GLY A 474 24.83 -11.30 -14.00
C GLY A 474 23.76 -10.67 -14.87
N ASP A 475 24.05 -9.50 -15.46
CA ASP A 475 23.15 -8.88 -16.42
C ASP A 475 22.98 -9.78 -17.64
N GLY A 476 21.73 -10.18 -17.91
CA GLY A 476 21.37 -10.95 -19.09
C GLY A 476 21.43 -10.06 -20.33
N ASN A 477 22.35 -10.38 -21.25
CA ASN A 477 22.38 -9.79 -22.59
C ASN A 477 22.44 -10.89 -23.66
N ALA A 478 22.09 -10.56 -24.90
CA ALA A 478 22.00 -11.52 -25.98
C ALA A 478 23.29 -12.36 -26.16
N GLY A 479 24.47 -11.75 -26.04
CA GLY A 479 25.74 -12.45 -26.17
C GLY A 479 26.01 -13.46 -25.06
N THR A 480 25.63 -13.11 -23.84
CA THR A 480 25.74 -13.99 -22.67
C THR A 480 24.84 -15.23 -22.83
N TYR A 481 23.58 -15.03 -23.22
CA TYR A 481 22.67 -16.17 -23.46
C TYR A 481 23.13 -17.02 -24.63
N ALA A 482 23.57 -16.43 -25.74
CA ALA A 482 24.10 -17.15 -26.90
C ALA A 482 25.25 -18.09 -26.50
N MET A 483 26.20 -17.58 -25.70
CA MET A 483 27.35 -18.37 -25.20
C MET A 483 26.90 -19.55 -24.34
N TYR A 484 25.99 -19.34 -23.38
CA TYR A 484 25.53 -20.40 -22.49
C TYR A 484 24.61 -21.41 -23.19
N ILE A 485 23.81 -20.99 -24.16
CA ILE A 485 23.02 -21.88 -25.02
C ILE A 485 23.93 -22.75 -25.89
N ALA A 486 24.98 -22.18 -26.47
CA ALA A 486 25.96 -22.94 -27.26
C ALA A 486 26.63 -24.07 -26.43
N GLN A 487 26.85 -23.82 -25.12
CA GLN A 487 27.43 -24.79 -24.19
C GLN A 487 26.40 -25.80 -23.63
N GLY A 488 25.11 -25.67 -23.91
CA GLY A 488 24.07 -26.53 -23.32
C GLY A 488 23.88 -26.30 -21.83
N TYR A 489 24.13 -25.07 -21.35
CA TYR A 489 24.10 -24.72 -19.94
C TYR A 489 22.70 -24.86 -19.30
N PHE A 490 21.65 -24.54 -20.04
CA PHE A 490 20.27 -24.69 -19.62
C PHE A 490 19.71 -26.04 -20.07
N SER A 491 19.22 -26.83 -19.13
CA SER A 491 18.52 -28.06 -19.44
C SER A 491 17.11 -27.82 -19.99
N LEU A 492 16.52 -26.67 -19.62
CA LEU A 492 15.19 -26.26 -20.04
C LEU A 492 15.17 -24.75 -20.25
N VAL A 493 14.47 -24.30 -21.30
CA VAL A 493 14.21 -22.88 -21.58
C VAL A 493 12.73 -22.69 -21.85
N ALA A 494 12.10 -21.67 -21.21
CA ALA A 494 10.69 -21.34 -21.41
C ALA A 494 10.54 -19.83 -21.61
N LEU A 495 10.05 -19.42 -22.79
CA LEU A 495 9.89 -18.00 -23.16
C LEU A 495 8.45 -17.73 -23.56
N ASN A 496 7.89 -16.60 -23.13
CA ASN A 496 6.54 -16.15 -23.50
C ASN A 496 6.53 -14.92 -24.40
N PHE A 497 7.69 -14.30 -24.66
CA PHE A 497 7.88 -13.14 -25.52
C PHE A 497 7.08 -11.91 -25.11
N ALA A 498 6.88 -11.72 -23.82
CA ALA A 498 6.11 -10.61 -23.27
C ALA A 498 7.01 -9.46 -22.78
N ASP A 499 7.79 -9.73 -21.74
CA ASP A 499 8.53 -8.71 -21.00
C ASP A 499 9.81 -8.26 -21.68
N THR A 500 10.56 -9.22 -22.28
CA THR A 500 11.86 -8.98 -22.91
C THR A 500 11.87 -9.43 -24.37
N LYS A 501 10.80 -9.18 -25.08
CA LYS A 501 10.53 -9.67 -26.44
C LYS A 501 11.71 -9.62 -27.43
N PRO A 502 12.49 -8.51 -27.55
CA PRO A 502 13.65 -8.48 -28.47
C PRO A 502 14.76 -9.47 -28.05
N LEU A 503 15.01 -9.60 -26.75
CA LEU A 503 15.99 -10.52 -26.20
C LEU A 503 15.51 -11.97 -26.34
N ASP A 504 14.24 -12.25 -26.09
CA ASP A 504 13.63 -13.57 -26.22
C ASP A 504 13.67 -14.07 -27.65
N GLN A 505 13.47 -13.18 -28.63
CA GLN A 505 13.61 -13.48 -30.05
C GLN A 505 15.06 -13.87 -30.40
N SER A 506 16.05 -13.17 -29.82
CA SER A 506 17.46 -13.50 -29.97
C SER A 506 17.79 -14.86 -29.37
N ILE A 507 17.36 -15.09 -28.11
CA ILE A 507 17.50 -16.38 -27.41
C ILE A 507 16.86 -17.52 -28.23
N ALA A 508 15.63 -17.33 -28.70
CA ALA A 508 14.95 -18.33 -29.52
C ALA A 508 15.66 -18.62 -30.85
N ALA A 509 16.31 -17.62 -31.46
CA ALA A 509 17.14 -17.82 -32.64
C ALA A 509 18.39 -18.65 -32.33
N ASP A 510 19.02 -18.45 -31.18
CA ASP A 510 20.17 -19.23 -30.72
C ASP A 510 19.79 -20.67 -30.40
N LEU A 511 18.64 -20.89 -29.75
CA LEU A 511 18.10 -22.21 -29.48
C LEU A 511 17.82 -23.00 -30.77
N ARG A 512 17.28 -22.35 -31.81
CA ARG A 512 17.05 -23.01 -33.12
C ARG A 512 18.35 -23.37 -33.84
N ARG A 513 19.41 -22.55 -33.67
CA ARG A 513 20.74 -22.81 -34.24
C ARG A 513 21.44 -23.97 -33.54
N ASN A 514 21.21 -24.14 -32.26
CA ASN A 514 21.72 -25.27 -31.51
C ASN A 514 20.72 -26.45 -31.58
N HIS A 515 20.90 -27.35 -32.55
CA HIS A 515 20.03 -28.49 -32.82
C HIS A 515 19.83 -29.46 -31.64
N ARG A 516 20.54 -29.27 -30.55
CA ARG A 516 20.35 -30.02 -29.29
C ARG A 516 19.21 -29.48 -28.43
N TYR A 517 18.69 -28.30 -28.74
CA TYR A 517 17.47 -27.81 -28.12
C TYR A 517 16.27 -28.11 -28.97
N GLN A 518 15.35 -28.88 -28.42
CA GLN A 518 14.11 -29.26 -29.11
C GLN A 518 12.92 -28.63 -28.43
N ILE A 519 11.98 -28.12 -29.20
CA ILE A 519 10.69 -27.66 -28.67
C ILE A 519 9.93 -28.90 -28.23
N ILE A 520 9.59 -28.95 -26.94
CA ILE A 520 8.85 -30.07 -26.35
C ILE A 520 7.39 -29.73 -26.10
N ASP A 521 7.07 -28.42 -25.94
CA ASP A 521 5.69 -28.00 -25.75
C ASP A 521 5.50 -26.52 -26.13
N VAL A 522 4.23 -26.14 -26.41
CA VAL A 522 3.78 -24.78 -26.66
C VAL A 522 2.49 -24.57 -25.87
N VAL A 523 2.59 -23.84 -24.76
CA VAL A 523 1.51 -23.71 -23.78
C VAL A 523 0.83 -22.36 -23.94
N PRO A 524 -0.49 -22.30 -24.15
CA PRO A 524 -1.23 -21.05 -24.12
C PRO A 524 -1.05 -20.36 -22.76
N TYR A 525 -0.70 -19.06 -22.79
CA TYR A 525 -0.53 -18.25 -21.61
C TYR A 525 -1.00 -16.82 -21.90
N GLY A 526 -2.25 -16.55 -21.55
CA GLY A 526 -2.84 -15.24 -21.72
C GLY A 526 -3.75 -15.04 -22.92
N PRO A 527 -4.36 -13.86 -23.01
CA PRO A 527 -5.08 -13.45 -24.22
C PRO A 527 -4.08 -13.41 -25.38
N ALA A 528 -4.52 -13.91 -26.54
CA ALA A 528 -3.69 -14.08 -27.73
C ALA A 528 -2.77 -12.86 -27.99
N PRO A 529 -1.48 -13.05 -28.32
CA PRO A 529 -0.83 -14.30 -28.71
C PRO A 529 0.11 -14.87 -27.62
N GLY A 530 -0.22 -14.73 -26.33
CA GLY A 530 0.63 -15.21 -25.25
C GLY A 530 0.76 -16.73 -25.24
N THR A 531 1.95 -17.23 -25.48
CA THR A 531 2.28 -18.65 -25.40
C THR A 531 3.66 -18.81 -24.82
N TYR A 532 3.81 -19.73 -23.84
CA TYR A 532 5.14 -20.21 -23.50
C TYR A 532 5.57 -21.24 -24.53
N VAL A 533 6.73 -21.04 -25.13
CA VAL A 533 7.44 -22.05 -25.91
C VAL A 533 8.49 -22.65 -24.99
N ILE A 534 8.51 -23.98 -24.88
CA ILE A 534 9.38 -24.70 -23.97
C ILE A 534 10.36 -25.57 -24.78
N TRP A 535 11.66 -25.35 -24.56
CA TRP A 535 12.74 -26.13 -25.15
C TRP A 535 13.43 -26.98 -24.10
N ARG A 536 13.82 -28.18 -24.46
CA ARG A 536 14.66 -29.07 -23.66
C ARG A 536 15.97 -29.32 -24.37
N TYR A 537 17.06 -29.30 -23.60
CA TYR A 537 18.38 -29.67 -24.09
C TYR A 537 18.53 -31.21 -24.09
N GLU A 538 19.01 -31.77 -25.20
CA GLU A 538 19.40 -33.15 -25.34
C GLU A 538 20.92 -33.27 -25.35
N PRO A 539 21.54 -33.84 -24.29
CA PRO A 539 22.98 -33.99 -24.25
C PRO A 539 23.47 -34.95 -25.35
N PRO A 540 24.72 -34.84 -25.82
CA PRO A 540 25.28 -35.81 -26.75
C PRO A 540 25.21 -37.18 -26.12
N SER A 541 24.76 -38.17 -26.92
CA SER A 541 24.76 -39.61 -26.60
C SER A 541 26.18 -40.13 -26.36
#